data_2a365f3243503530a2c67f7980001c8a
#
_entry.id   2a365f3243503530a2c67f7980001c8a
#
_cell.length_a   1.000
_cell.length_b   1.000
_cell.length_c   1.000
_cell.angle_alpha   90.00
_cell.angle_beta   90.00
_cell.angle_gamma   90.00
#
_symmetry.space_group_name_H-M   'P 1'
#
loop_
_entity.id
_entity.type
_entity.pdbx_description
1 polymer ?
#
loop_
_entity_poly.entity_id
_entity_poly.type
_entity_poly.pdbx_seq_one_letter_code
_entity_poly.pdbx_strand_id
1 'polypeptide(L)'
;RVALLNTVRPLCPDVPPDLLQDFFVRLDQEYFQRFTPPTIAEHVRLTAKLTPEHLCEVAFADQPDHRCVITIVAYDYFSEFAMICGLLSAFGLNIEEGDIYTFAEKTAPLSSRTSRNEYGPRVRPKATPGLAQKKIVDVFRVQPVPGVELGRKQQHQLADTLSSVITLLDKGQFEEA
;
A
#
# COMPACT_ATOMS: atom_id res chain seq x y z
N ARG A 1 -15.39 -7.31 12.97
CA ARG A 1 -14.32 -7.84 12.09
C ARG A 1 -14.63 -9.22 11.54
N VAL A 2 -14.98 -10.21 12.39
CA VAL A 2 -15.26 -11.59 11.94
C VAL A 2 -16.42 -11.63 10.94
N ALA A 3 -17.52 -10.93 11.21
CA ALA A 3 -18.66 -10.86 10.29
C ALA A 3 -18.25 -10.27 8.93
N LEU A 4 -17.47 -9.18 8.94
CA LEU A 4 -16.96 -8.54 7.71
C LEU A 4 -16.00 -9.45 6.94
N LEU A 5 -15.10 -10.16 7.63
CA LEU A 5 -14.21 -11.16 7.02
C LEU A 5 -15.02 -12.24 6.28
N ASN A 6 -16.10 -12.74 6.89
CA ASN A 6 -16.97 -13.72 6.26
C ASN A 6 -17.73 -13.18 5.05
N THR A 7 -17.99 -11.86 5.01
CA THR A 7 -18.60 -11.20 3.86
C THR A 7 -17.57 -10.98 2.73
N VAL A 8 -16.33 -10.64 3.05
CA VAL A 8 -15.28 -10.36 2.06
C VAL A 8 -14.71 -11.63 1.43
N ARG A 9 -14.58 -12.71 2.22
CA ARG A 9 -14.00 -14.01 1.75
C ARG A 9 -14.59 -14.53 0.44
N PRO A 10 -15.93 -14.62 0.26
CA PRO A 10 -16.52 -15.11 -1.00
C PRO A 10 -16.30 -14.14 -2.17
N LEU A 11 -15.96 -12.87 -1.91
CA LEU A 11 -15.69 -11.88 -2.95
C LEU A 11 -14.27 -11.97 -3.52
N CYS A 12 -13.34 -12.66 -2.83
CA CYS A 12 -11.96 -12.88 -3.28
C CYS A 12 -11.52 -14.34 -3.09
N PRO A 13 -12.19 -15.31 -3.78
CA PRO A 13 -11.92 -16.75 -3.65
C PRO A 13 -10.53 -17.14 -4.18
N ASP A 14 -9.94 -16.30 -5.01
CA ASP A 14 -8.62 -16.41 -5.61
C ASP A 14 -7.47 -16.04 -4.65
N VAL A 15 -7.78 -15.45 -3.50
CA VAL A 15 -6.77 -15.04 -2.50
C VAL A 15 -6.60 -16.12 -1.43
N PRO A 16 -5.33 -16.48 -1.07
CA PRO A 16 -5.07 -17.43 0.01
C PRO A 16 -5.70 -16.98 1.34
N PRO A 17 -6.35 -17.91 2.09
CA PRO A 17 -7.02 -17.57 3.35
C PRO A 17 -6.11 -16.91 4.39
N ASP A 18 -4.84 -17.32 4.44
CA ASP A 18 -3.84 -16.78 5.39
C ASP A 18 -3.50 -15.33 5.06
N LEU A 19 -3.43 -14.97 3.78
CA LEU A 19 -3.21 -13.59 3.35
C LEU A 19 -4.40 -12.70 3.69
N LEU A 20 -5.62 -13.18 3.44
CA LEU A 20 -6.84 -12.49 3.82
C LEU A 20 -6.90 -12.28 5.34
N GLN A 21 -6.55 -13.28 6.14
CA GLN A 21 -6.49 -13.18 7.59
C GLN A 21 -5.44 -12.17 8.04
N ASP A 22 -4.22 -12.21 7.47
CA ASP A 22 -3.13 -11.25 7.76
C ASP A 22 -3.56 -9.82 7.46
N PHE A 23 -4.25 -9.60 6.33
CA PHE A 23 -4.81 -8.31 5.95
C PHE A 23 -5.77 -7.77 7.02
N PHE A 24 -6.71 -8.61 7.47
CA PHE A 24 -7.68 -8.22 8.50
C PHE A 24 -7.08 -8.01 9.88
N VAL A 25 -5.99 -8.66 10.23
CA VAL A 25 -5.31 -8.50 11.51
C VAL A 25 -4.48 -7.22 11.57
N ARG A 26 -3.84 -6.86 10.46
CA ARG A 26 -2.83 -5.80 10.42
C ARG A 26 -3.34 -4.40 10.09
N LEU A 27 -4.53 -4.26 9.52
CA LEU A 27 -5.17 -2.96 9.34
C LEU A 27 -6.05 -2.61 10.54
N ASP A 28 -6.23 -1.35 10.82
CA ASP A 28 -7.01 -0.86 11.95
C ASP A 28 -8.53 -0.92 11.70
N GLN A 29 -9.30 -0.50 12.68
CA GLN A 29 -10.76 -0.50 12.59
C GLN A 29 -11.26 0.61 11.65
N GLU A 30 -10.56 1.73 11.59
CA GLU A 30 -10.93 2.89 10.79
C GLU A 30 -10.95 2.53 9.30
N TYR A 31 -9.95 1.79 8.82
CA TYR A 31 -9.93 1.24 7.47
C TYR A 31 -11.21 0.46 7.13
N PHE A 32 -11.64 -0.44 8.01
CA PHE A 32 -12.81 -1.31 7.77
C PHE A 32 -14.15 -0.57 7.89
N GLN A 33 -14.17 0.60 8.50
CA GLN A 33 -15.33 1.49 8.51
C GLN A 33 -15.42 2.39 7.27
N ARG A 34 -14.27 2.65 6.65
CA ARG A 34 -14.16 3.53 5.48
C ARG A 34 -14.58 2.86 4.18
N PHE A 35 -14.25 1.59 4.00
CA PHE A 35 -14.42 0.89 2.73
C PHE A 35 -15.53 -0.16 2.76
N THR A 36 -16.19 -0.34 1.60
CA THR A 36 -17.21 -1.38 1.40
C THR A 36 -16.57 -2.76 1.23
N PRO A 37 -17.28 -3.87 1.50
CA PRO A 37 -16.75 -5.21 1.32
C PRO A 37 -16.19 -5.51 -0.08
N PRO A 38 -16.81 -5.07 -1.21
CA PRO A 38 -16.22 -5.21 -2.54
C PRO A 38 -14.91 -4.47 -2.71
N THR A 39 -14.80 -3.23 -2.20
CA THR A 39 -13.56 -2.43 -2.23
C THR A 39 -12.46 -3.09 -1.41
N ILE A 40 -12.79 -3.61 -0.23
CA ILE A 40 -11.84 -4.35 0.62
C ILE A 40 -11.32 -5.60 -0.13
N ALA A 41 -12.21 -6.36 -0.80
CA ALA A 41 -11.81 -7.52 -1.58
C ALA A 41 -10.84 -7.16 -2.73
N GLU A 42 -11.03 -6.01 -3.36
CA GLU A 42 -10.11 -5.50 -4.38
C GLU A 42 -8.75 -5.14 -3.77
N HIS A 43 -8.72 -4.42 -2.66
CA HIS A 43 -7.48 -4.10 -1.95
C HIS A 43 -6.71 -5.35 -1.50
N VAL A 44 -7.43 -6.37 -1.05
CA VAL A 44 -6.84 -7.69 -0.71
C VAL A 44 -6.20 -8.34 -1.93
N ARG A 45 -6.86 -8.33 -3.10
CA ARG A 45 -6.30 -8.87 -4.35
C ARG A 45 -5.04 -8.11 -4.79
N LEU A 46 -5.05 -6.78 -4.70
CA LEU A 46 -3.86 -5.97 -5.01
C LEU A 46 -2.72 -6.32 -4.06
N THR A 47 -3.01 -6.45 -2.76
CA THR A 47 -2.01 -6.85 -1.76
C THR A 47 -1.44 -8.24 -2.03
N ALA A 48 -2.25 -9.16 -2.55
CA ALA A 48 -1.83 -10.54 -2.88
C ALA A 48 -0.83 -10.62 -4.03
N LYS A 49 -0.79 -9.60 -4.90
CA LYS A 49 0.15 -9.53 -6.02
C LYS A 49 1.54 -9.05 -5.63
N LEU A 50 1.69 -8.44 -4.44
CA LEU A 50 3.00 -7.95 -3.99
C LEU A 50 3.93 -9.10 -3.68
N THR A 51 5.12 -9.05 -4.27
CA THR A 51 6.25 -9.97 -4.04
C THR A 51 7.52 -9.15 -3.83
N PRO A 52 8.66 -9.77 -3.42
CA PRO A 52 9.95 -9.08 -3.34
C PRO A 52 10.42 -8.48 -4.69
N GLU A 53 9.94 -9.02 -5.81
CA GLU A 53 10.24 -8.56 -7.18
C GLU A 53 9.16 -7.61 -7.72
N HIS A 54 7.99 -7.56 -7.09
CA HIS A 54 6.84 -6.74 -7.49
C HIS A 54 6.34 -5.93 -6.30
N LEU A 55 6.88 -4.73 -6.14
CA LEU A 55 6.81 -3.93 -4.92
C LEU A 55 5.59 -3.00 -4.84
N CYS A 56 4.88 -2.80 -5.95
CA CYS A 56 3.79 -1.84 -6.06
C CYS A 56 2.72 -2.35 -7.02
N GLU A 57 1.47 -2.21 -6.62
CA GLU A 57 0.27 -2.38 -7.46
C GLU A 57 -0.54 -1.09 -7.46
N VAL A 58 -1.04 -0.72 -8.63
CA VAL A 58 -1.88 0.48 -8.82
C VAL A 58 -3.15 0.11 -9.54
N ALA A 59 -4.28 0.52 -9.00
CA ALA A 59 -5.59 0.36 -9.64
C ALA A 59 -6.26 1.72 -9.84
N PHE A 60 -7.03 1.84 -10.91
CA PHE A 60 -7.75 3.04 -11.28
C PHE A 60 -9.24 2.73 -11.41
N ALA A 61 -10.08 3.59 -10.83
CA ALA A 61 -11.52 3.50 -10.95
C ALA A 61 -12.06 4.87 -11.37
N ASP A 62 -12.49 4.96 -12.64
CA ASP A 62 -13.08 6.18 -13.17
C ASP A 62 -14.37 6.53 -12.43
N GLN A 63 -14.55 7.81 -12.15
CA GLN A 63 -15.70 8.37 -11.45
C GLN A 63 -16.39 9.41 -12.32
N PRO A 64 -17.66 9.77 -12.03
CA PRO A 64 -18.31 10.89 -12.67
C PRO A 64 -17.50 12.20 -12.58
N ASP A 65 -17.79 13.14 -13.46
CA ASP A 65 -17.16 14.48 -13.53
C ASP A 65 -15.63 14.44 -13.73
N HIS A 66 -15.16 13.50 -14.54
CA HIS A 66 -13.74 13.31 -14.86
C HIS A 66 -12.84 13.04 -13.63
N ARG A 67 -13.43 12.60 -12.53
CA ARG A 67 -12.66 12.15 -11.35
C ARG A 67 -12.18 10.72 -11.50
N CYS A 68 -11.15 10.40 -10.75
CA CYS A 68 -10.63 9.03 -10.67
C CYS A 68 -10.26 8.70 -9.23
N VAL A 69 -10.53 7.47 -8.81
CA VAL A 69 -9.97 6.89 -7.58
C VAL A 69 -8.75 6.08 -7.97
N ILE A 70 -7.62 6.41 -7.37
CA ILE A 70 -6.34 5.70 -7.55
C ILE A 70 -6.04 4.96 -6.25
N THR A 71 -5.97 3.63 -6.32
CA THR A 71 -5.55 2.80 -5.19
C THR A 71 -4.11 2.35 -5.43
N ILE A 72 -3.24 2.61 -4.47
CA ILE A 72 -1.83 2.23 -4.48
C ILE A 72 -1.60 1.27 -3.32
N VAL A 73 -1.12 0.07 -3.62
CA VAL A 73 -0.71 -0.92 -2.62
C VAL A 73 0.76 -1.21 -2.85
N ALA A 74 1.58 -0.96 -1.83
CA ALA A 74 3.02 -1.08 -1.95
C ALA A 74 3.66 -1.50 -0.62
N TYR A 75 4.97 -1.73 -0.61
CA TYR A 75 5.75 -1.79 0.62
C TYR A 75 6.05 -0.37 1.09
N ASP A 76 6.05 -0.17 2.42
CA ASP A 76 6.25 1.13 3.09
C ASP A 76 7.74 1.51 3.09
N TYR A 77 8.09 2.59 2.39
CA TYR A 77 9.42 3.16 2.33
C TYR A 77 9.44 4.59 2.87
N PHE A 78 10.57 5.01 3.39
CA PHE A 78 10.75 6.40 3.83
C PHE A 78 10.52 7.37 2.65
N SER A 79 9.77 8.45 2.91
CA SER A 79 9.38 9.47 1.93
C SER A 79 8.44 9.01 0.80
N GLU A 80 7.94 7.78 0.82
CA GLU A 80 7.07 7.22 -0.21
C GLU A 80 5.82 8.08 -0.46
N PHE A 81 5.13 8.47 0.61
CA PHE A 81 3.93 9.32 0.52
C PHE A 81 4.20 10.65 -0.21
N ALA A 82 5.31 11.33 0.12
CA ALA A 82 5.67 12.59 -0.54
C ALA A 82 5.99 12.38 -2.03
N MET A 83 6.65 11.27 -2.36
CA MET A 83 6.94 10.90 -3.75
C MET A 83 5.67 10.59 -4.53
N ILE A 84 4.74 9.84 -3.95
CA ILE A 84 3.43 9.56 -4.56
C ILE A 84 2.68 10.85 -4.84
N CYS A 85 2.52 11.73 -3.84
CA CYS A 85 1.82 13.00 -4.00
C CYS A 85 2.48 13.90 -5.05
N GLY A 86 3.82 13.97 -5.05
CA GLY A 86 4.59 14.72 -6.04
C GLY A 86 4.38 14.19 -7.46
N LEU A 87 4.33 12.88 -7.62
CA LEU A 87 4.13 12.23 -8.90
C LEU A 87 2.71 12.45 -9.43
N LEU A 88 1.68 12.29 -8.59
CA LEU A 88 0.29 12.59 -8.95
C LEU A 88 0.16 14.04 -9.42
N SER A 89 0.79 14.97 -8.70
CA SER A 89 0.81 16.40 -9.10
C SER A 89 1.55 16.63 -10.42
N ALA A 90 2.68 15.96 -10.65
CA ALA A 90 3.44 16.06 -11.89
C ALA A 90 2.67 15.51 -13.12
N PHE A 91 1.78 14.55 -12.90
CA PHE A 91 0.84 14.06 -13.92
C PHE A 91 -0.38 14.99 -14.11
N GLY A 92 -0.42 16.14 -13.44
CA GLY A 92 -1.53 17.09 -13.56
C GLY A 92 -2.79 16.64 -12.82
N LEU A 93 -2.66 15.85 -11.78
CA LEU A 93 -3.76 15.36 -10.97
C LEU A 93 -3.87 16.17 -9.67
N ASN A 94 -5.00 16.83 -9.49
CA ASN A 94 -5.35 17.50 -8.25
C ASN A 94 -5.89 16.48 -7.25
N ILE A 95 -5.21 16.33 -6.11
CA ILE A 95 -5.63 15.43 -5.04
C ILE A 95 -6.72 16.13 -4.24
N GLU A 96 -7.95 15.61 -4.28
CA GLU A 96 -9.08 16.12 -3.51
C GLU A 96 -9.17 15.48 -2.13
N GLU A 97 -8.84 14.19 -2.02
CA GLU A 97 -8.88 13.41 -0.78
C GLU A 97 -7.85 12.26 -0.84
N GLY A 98 -7.28 11.92 0.30
CA GLY A 98 -6.38 10.78 0.46
C GLY A 98 -6.69 10.01 1.73
N ASP A 99 -6.90 8.71 1.60
CA ASP A 99 -7.06 7.75 2.69
C ASP A 99 -5.79 6.89 2.75
N ILE A 100 -5.00 7.02 3.82
CA ILE A 100 -3.65 6.45 3.95
C ILE A 100 -3.63 5.45 5.09
N TYR A 101 -3.30 4.20 4.80
CA TYR A 101 -3.27 3.11 5.78
C TYR A 101 -1.99 2.30 5.69
N THR A 102 -1.32 2.15 6.83
CA THR A 102 -0.12 1.32 6.95
C THR A 102 -0.42 0.06 7.76
N PHE A 103 0.02 -1.08 7.28
CA PHE A 103 -0.10 -2.36 7.99
C PHE A 103 0.70 -2.31 9.30
N ALA A 104 0.09 -2.70 10.41
CA ALA A 104 0.80 -2.88 11.68
C ALA A 104 1.91 -3.94 11.55
N GLU A 105 2.95 -3.86 12.36
CA GLU A 105 3.99 -4.89 12.41
C GLU A 105 3.40 -6.23 12.83
N LYS A 106 3.93 -7.32 12.28
CA LYS A 106 3.65 -8.66 12.82
C LYS A 106 4.26 -8.71 14.22
N THR A 107 3.42 -8.71 15.26
CA THR A 107 3.88 -9.05 16.61
C THR A 107 4.41 -10.47 16.57
N ALA A 108 5.72 -10.63 16.72
CA ALA A 108 6.31 -11.95 16.95
C ALA A 108 5.59 -12.58 18.15
N PRO A 109 5.23 -13.87 18.09
CA PRO A 109 4.68 -14.54 19.29
C PRO A 109 5.67 -14.36 20.41
N LEU A 110 5.17 -13.98 21.59
CA LEU A 110 5.92 -13.85 22.84
C LEU A 110 6.52 -15.23 23.23
N SER A 111 7.60 -15.62 22.57
CA SER A 111 8.41 -16.73 23.01
C SER A 111 9.56 -16.18 23.81
N SER A 112 9.44 -16.40 25.14
CA SER A 112 10.51 -16.32 26.16
C SER A 112 11.29 -15.00 26.25
N ARG A 113 10.79 -14.10 27.09
CA ARG A 113 11.64 -13.15 27.81
C ARG A 113 12.61 -13.96 28.71
N THR A 114 13.78 -14.28 28.19
CA THR A 114 14.93 -14.49 29.03
C THR A 114 15.62 -13.15 29.21
N SER A 115 15.46 -12.64 30.41
CA SER A 115 16.21 -11.53 30.97
C SER A 115 17.71 -11.79 30.80
N ARG A 116 18.42 -10.92 30.10
CA ARG A 116 19.82 -10.62 30.40
C ARG A 116 20.15 -9.20 29.98
N ASN A 117 20.52 -8.38 30.96
CA ASN A 117 21.21 -7.11 30.81
C ASN A 117 22.50 -7.33 30.05
N GLU A 118 22.66 -6.65 28.90
CA GLU A 118 23.99 -6.33 28.37
C GLU A 118 23.94 -4.94 27.76
N TYR A 119 24.70 -4.04 28.37
CA TYR A 119 25.07 -2.73 27.84
C TYR A 119 26.05 -2.95 26.69
N GLY A 120 25.58 -2.85 25.46
CA GLY A 120 26.42 -2.80 24.25
C GLY A 120 25.85 -1.79 23.26
N PRO A 121 26.67 -1.16 22.38
CA PRO A 121 26.18 -0.20 21.40
C PRO A 121 25.14 -0.88 20.50
N ARG A 122 23.97 -0.25 20.40
CA ARG A 122 22.85 -0.71 19.55
C ARG A 122 23.28 -0.62 18.08
N VAL A 123 23.82 -1.71 17.56
CA VAL A 123 23.88 -1.91 16.12
C VAL A 123 22.45 -2.11 15.64
N ARG A 124 21.93 -1.18 14.83
CA ARG A 124 20.67 -1.39 14.13
C ARG A 124 20.79 -2.69 13.33
N PRO A 125 19.90 -3.68 13.51
CA PRO A 125 19.91 -4.84 12.63
C PRO A 125 19.67 -4.33 11.21
N LYS A 126 20.56 -4.67 10.27
CA LYS A 126 20.27 -4.54 8.84
C LYS A 126 18.97 -5.34 8.62
N ALA A 127 17.91 -4.66 8.24
CA ALA A 127 16.65 -5.30 7.88
C ALA A 127 16.95 -6.31 6.76
N THR A 128 16.66 -7.57 7.05
CA THR A 128 16.70 -8.61 6.00
C THR A 128 15.57 -8.28 5.03
N PRO A 129 15.85 -8.05 3.74
CA PRO A 129 14.81 -7.75 2.77
C PRO A 129 13.79 -8.89 2.73
N GLY A 130 12.51 -8.60 2.95
CA GLY A 130 11.41 -9.49 2.62
C GLY A 130 10.48 -9.98 3.75
N LEU A 131 10.86 -9.98 5.04
CA LEU A 131 10.03 -10.60 6.08
C LEU A 131 9.41 -9.65 7.13
N ALA A 132 9.86 -8.40 7.20
CA ALA A 132 9.39 -7.43 8.21
C ALA A 132 8.89 -6.10 7.60
N GLN A 133 8.89 -5.96 6.28
CA GLN A 133 8.51 -4.70 5.66
C GLN A 133 7.00 -4.49 5.75
N LYS A 134 6.61 -3.33 6.26
CA LYS A 134 5.20 -2.91 6.29
C LYS A 134 4.70 -2.74 4.87
N LYS A 135 3.40 -2.84 4.71
CA LYS A 135 2.69 -2.52 3.46
C LYS A 135 1.81 -1.31 3.69
N ILE A 136 1.47 -0.63 2.63
CA ILE A 136 0.49 0.46 2.62
C ILE A 136 -0.69 0.11 1.72
N VAL A 137 -1.83 0.72 2.02
CA VAL A 137 -2.98 0.84 1.12
C VAL A 137 -3.37 2.31 1.13
N ASP A 138 -3.02 3.01 0.06
CA ASP A 138 -3.30 4.42 -0.12
C ASP A 138 -4.35 4.60 -1.21
N VAL A 139 -5.40 5.36 -0.91
CA VAL A 139 -6.51 5.60 -1.83
C VAL A 139 -6.66 7.11 -2.04
N PHE A 140 -6.39 7.57 -3.26
CA PHE A 140 -6.49 8.98 -3.63
C PHE A 140 -7.72 9.21 -4.53
N ARG A 141 -8.52 10.22 -4.18
CA ARG A 141 -9.49 10.80 -5.11
C ARG A 141 -8.84 11.98 -5.81
N VAL A 142 -8.74 11.87 -7.12
CA VAL A 142 -8.07 12.88 -7.94
C VAL A 142 -8.99 13.42 -9.02
N GLN A 143 -8.74 14.66 -9.40
CA GLN A 143 -9.33 15.29 -10.55
C GLN A 143 -8.22 15.81 -11.46
N PRO A 144 -8.16 15.39 -12.74
CA PRO A 144 -7.23 15.98 -13.69
C PRO A 144 -7.44 17.50 -13.82
N VAL A 145 -6.36 18.26 -13.87
CA VAL A 145 -6.43 19.71 -14.14
C VAL A 145 -6.96 19.94 -15.56
N PRO A 146 -7.55 21.13 -15.89
CA PRO A 146 -8.03 21.43 -17.22
C PRO A 146 -6.98 21.17 -18.30
N GLY A 147 -7.37 20.42 -19.35
CA GLY A 147 -6.49 20.02 -20.45
C GLY A 147 -5.68 18.74 -20.24
N VAL A 148 -5.76 18.14 -19.07
CA VAL A 148 -5.17 16.82 -18.79
C VAL A 148 -6.25 15.74 -18.83
N GLU A 149 -5.96 14.66 -19.56
CA GLU A 149 -6.81 13.47 -19.60
C GLU A 149 -6.10 12.30 -18.92
N LEU A 150 -6.80 11.59 -18.05
CA LEU A 150 -6.31 10.38 -17.40
C LEU A 150 -6.87 9.13 -18.11
N GLY A 151 -6.62 9.03 -19.43
CA GLY A 151 -6.99 7.86 -20.20
C GLY A 151 -6.11 6.64 -19.90
N ARG A 152 -6.44 5.47 -20.50
CA ARG A 152 -5.72 4.21 -20.23
C ARG A 152 -4.20 4.30 -20.40
N LYS A 153 -3.75 5.02 -21.43
CA LYS A 153 -2.30 5.20 -21.68
C LYS A 153 -1.62 5.95 -20.52
N GLN A 154 -2.24 7.03 -20.06
CA GLN A 154 -1.74 7.85 -18.96
C GLN A 154 -1.80 7.08 -17.63
N GLN A 155 -2.85 6.28 -17.39
CA GLN A 155 -2.96 5.39 -16.23
C GLN A 155 -1.82 4.37 -16.21
N HIS A 156 -1.51 3.71 -17.33
CA HIS A 156 -0.37 2.79 -17.43
C HIS A 156 0.96 3.50 -17.16
N GLN A 157 1.18 4.64 -17.79
CA GLN A 157 2.40 5.43 -17.58
C GLN A 157 2.58 5.85 -16.14
N LEU A 158 1.51 6.29 -15.47
CA LEU A 158 1.54 6.63 -14.05
C LEU A 158 1.86 5.41 -13.18
N ALA A 159 1.21 4.27 -13.42
CA ALA A 159 1.46 3.02 -12.70
C ALA A 159 2.91 2.55 -12.85
N ASP A 160 3.45 2.56 -14.08
CA ASP A 160 4.83 2.18 -14.37
C ASP A 160 5.83 3.13 -13.67
N THR A 161 5.54 4.43 -13.69
CA THR A 161 6.40 5.42 -13.03
C THR A 161 6.38 5.27 -11.51
N LEU A 162 5.20 5.05 -10.90
CA LEU A 162 5.06 4.76 -9.47
C LEU A 162 5.85 3.51 -9.09
N SER A 163 5.68 2.42 -9.84
CA SER A 163 6.40 1.17 -9.61
C SER A 163 7.92 1.34 -9.71
N SER A 164 8.40 2.14 -10.66
CA SER A 164 9.82 2.46 -10.82
C SER A 164 10.36 3.27 -9.64
N VAL A 165 9.61 4.28 -9.17
CA VAL A 165 9.99 5.09 -8.01
C VAL A 165 10.07 4.21 -6.75
N ILE A 166 9.08 3.37 -6.49
CA ILE A 166 9.08 2.44 -5.35
C ILE A 166 10.32 1.50 -5.42
N THR A 167 10.62 0.98 -6.61
CA THR A 167 11.81 0.12 -6.82
C THR A 167 13.12 0.86 -6.53
N LEU A 168 13.20 2.15 -6.88
CA LEU A 168 14.38 2.96 -6.57
C LEU A 168 14.49 3.24 -5.07
N LEU A 169 13.38 3.49 -4.38
CA LEU A 169 13.34 3.64 -2.91
C LEU A 169 13.82 2.36 -2.22
N ASP A 170 13.42 1.18 -2.69
CA ASP A 170 13.88 -0.11 -2.17
C ASP A 170 15.41 -0.27 -2.30
N LYS A 171 15.96 0.20 -3.38
CA LYS A 171 17.43 0.15 -3.63
C LYS A 171 18.23 1.23 -2.89
N GLY A 172 17.57 2.13 -2.14
CA GLY A 172 18.24 3.21 -1.42
C GLY A 172 18.94 4.25 -2.32
N GLN A 173 18.54 4.37 -3.58
CA GLN A 173 19.20 5.24 -4.55
C GLN A 173 18.86 6.73 -4.42
N PHE A 174 18.00 7.11 -3.46
CA PHE A 174 17.62 8.50 -3.20
C PHE A 174 18.36 9.14 -2.02
N GLU A 175 19.29 8.43 -1.37
CA GLU A 175 20.09 8.99 -0.27
C GLU A 175 21.28 9.84 -0.75
N GLU A 176 21.54 9.92 -2.06
CA GLU A 176 22.70 10.64 -2.64
C GLU A 176 22.31 11.81 -3.56
N ALA A 177 21.08 12.34 -3.50
CA ALA A 177 20.68 13.48 -4.33
C ALA A 177 20.40 14.74 -3.51
#